data_6e1985f2b7f721652e277df79d603f67
#
_entry.id   6e1985f2b7f721652e277df79d603f67
#
_cell.length_a   1.000
_cell.length_b   1.000
_cell.length_c   1.000
_cell.angle_alpha   90.00
_cell.angle_beta   90.00
_cell.angle_gamma   90.00
#
_symmetry.space_group_name_H-M   'P 1'
#
loop_
_entity.id
_entity.type
_entity.pdbx_description
1 polymer ?
#
loop_
_entity_poly.entity_id
_entity_poly.type
_entity_poly.pdbx_seq_one_letter_code
_entity_poly.pdbx_strand_id
1 'polypeptide(L)'
;MRVAIDSNVLLYSAGLAKVASDAAKGKLARVIIEQVAQTCEIICPFQVFGECYQVLRRNGRQHEDCRSILESWRRRFAGAGSDEAAFLAAIDLATDHNLQFWDSLILAVSAQANCELLLSEDMQDGFTWRGVTIVNPFAATIDARLARLLTE
;
A
#
# COMPACT_ATOMS: atom_id res chain seq x y z
N MET A 1 -8.90 -8.29 11.03
CA MET A 1 -7.80 -7.31 10.86
C MET A 1 -7.90 -6.66 9.49
N ARG A 2 -7.58 -5.38 9.35
CA ARG A 2 -7.49 -4.66 8.08
C ARG A 2 -6.06 -4.23 7.82
N VAL A 3 -5.59 -4.45 6.60
CA VAL A 3 -4.23 -4.12 6.18
C VAL A 3 -4.31 -3.24 4.92
N ALA A 4 -3.76 -2.04 4.99
CA ALA A 4 -3.64 -1.18 3.83
C ALA A 4 -2.37 -1.51 3.02
N ILE A 5 -2.42 -1.24 1.72
CA ILE A 5 -1.29 -1.46 0.80
C ILE A 5 -0.99 -0.18 0.04
N ASP A 6 0.29 0.18 -0.02
CA ASP A 6 0.81 1.28 -0.81
C ASP A 6 1.11 0.86 -2.26
N SER A 7 1.26 1.84 -3.15
CA SER A 7 1.44 1.66 -4.59
C SER A 7 2.66 0.82 -4.95
N ASN A 8 3.79 0.99 -4.26
CA ASN A 8 5.01 0.22 -4.54
C ASN A 8 4.80 -1.29 -4.39
N VAL A 9 4.08 -1.73 -3.35
CA VAL A 9 3.80 -3.15 -3.11
C VAL A 9 2.91 -3.75 -4.21
N LEU A 10 1.87 -3.02 -4.62
CA LEU A 10 1.01 -3.45 -5.73
C LEU A 10 1.77 -3.49 -7.06
N LEU A 11 2.57 -2.49 -7.35
CA LEU A 11 3.36 -2.41 -8.58
C LEU A 11 4.39 -3.53 -8.68
N TYR A 12 5.09 -3.86 -7.59
CA TYR A 12 5.96 -5.03 -7.55
C TYR A 12 5.17 -6.32 -7.84
N SER A 13 4.00 -6.48 -7.25
CA SER A 13 3.17 -7.67 -7.49
C SER A 13 2.71 -7.79 -8.95
N ALA A 14 2.58 -6.68 -9.66
CA ALA A 14 2.26 -6.63 -11.10
C ALA A 14 3.49 -6.86 -12.00
N GLY A 15 4.66 -7.11 -11.44
CA GLY A 15 5.90 -7.38 -12.18
C GLY A 15 6.62 -6.13 -12.67
N LEU A 16 6.30 -4.94 -12.15
CA LEU A 16 7.06 -3.72 -12.43
C LEU A 16 8.31 -3.69 -11.57
N ALA A 17 9.42 -4.12 -12.17
CA ALA A 17 10.75 -4.03 -11.60
C ALA A 17 11.50 -2.87 -12.26
N LYS A 18 11.99 -1.91 -11.44
CA LYS A 18 12.85 -0.83 -11.94
C LYS A 18 14.28 -1.32 -12.18
N VAL A 19 14.72 -2.34 -11.46
CA VAL A 19 16.03 -2.99 -11.56
C VAL A 19 15.89 -4.50 -11.38
N ALA A 20 16.89 -5.28 -11.83
CA ALA A 20 16.86 -6.75 -11.74
C ALA A 20 16.65 -7.30 -10.32
N SER A 21 17.16 -6.61 -9.29
CA SER A 21 16.95 -6.96 -7.88
C SER A 21 15.49 -6.87 -7.43
N ASP A 22 14.66 -6.10 -8.12
CA ASP A 22 13.23 -5.93 -7.78
C ASP A 22 12.37 -7.12 -8.21
N ALA A 23 12.89 -8.02 -9.06
CA ALA A 23 12.18 -9.24 -9.44
C ALA A 23 11.91 -10.16 -8.24
N ALA A 24 12.84 -10.23 -7.27
CA ALA A 24 12.64 -10.96 -6.02
C ALA A 24 11.54 -10.31 -5.17
N LYS A 25 11.49 -8.98 -5.10
CA LYS A 25 10.41 -8.23 -4.42
C LYS A 25 9.05 -8.49 -5.07
N GLY A 26 8.98 -8.61 -6.38
CA GLY A 26 7.75 -8.93 -7.10
C GLY A 26 7.16 -10.27 -6.69
N LYS A 27 7.99 -11.31 -6.58
CA LYS A 27 7.56 -12.62 -6.07
C LYS A 27 7.11 -12.55 -4.62
N LEU A 28 7.88 -11.88 -3.79
CA LEU A 28 7.58 -11.72 -2.36
C LEU A 28 6.29 -10.91 -2.16
N ALA A 29 6.10 -9.82 -2.91
CA ALA A 29 4.88 -9.01 -2.85
C ALA A 29 3.62 -9.84 -3.18
N ARG A 30 3.68 -10.70 -4.20
CA ARG A 30 2.57 -11.61 -4.53
C ARG A 30 2.25 -12.56 -3.39
N VAL A 31 3.27 -13.20 -2.82
CA VAL A 31 3.10 -14.13 -1.69
C VAL A 31 2.50 -13.41 -0.49
N ILE A 32 3.03 -12.24 -0.13
CA ILE A 32 2.52 -11.44 1.00
C ILE A 32 1.05 -11.08 0.79
N ILE A 33 0.70 -10.54 -0.37
CA ILE A 33 -0.69 -10.15 -0.67
C ILE A 33 -1.62 -11.36 -0.61
N GLU A 34 -1.21 -12.51 -1.12
CA GLU A 34 -2.00 -13.73 -1.11
C GLU A 34 -2.23 -14.26 0.31
N GLN A 35 -1.19 -14.30 1.12
CA GLN A 35 -1.29 -14.77 2.50
C GLN A 35 -2.10 -13.81 3.38
N VAL A 36 -1.84 -12.51 3.30
CA VAL A 36 -2.61 -11.51 4.03
C VAL A 36 -4.09 -11.55 3.65
N ALA A 37 -4.42 -11.74 2.37
CA ALA A 37 -5.80 -11.82 1.91
C ALA A 37 -6.57 -13.06 2.41
N GLN A 38 -5.90 -14.07 2.96
CA GLN A 38 -6.57 -15.26 3.52
C GLN A 38 -7.24 -14.97 4.87
N THR A 39 -6.64 -14.09 5.67
CA THR A 39 -7.06 -13.83 7.05
C THR A 39 -7.45 -12.37 7.31
N CYS A 40 -7.11 -11.45 6.41
CA CYS A 40 -7.33 -10.03 6.55
C CYS A 40 -8.11 -9.45 5.37
N GLU A 41 -8.85 -8.37 5.64
CA GLU A 41 -9.39 -7.51 4.59
C GLU A 41 -8.29 -6.54 4.12
N ILE A 42 -7.96 -6.59 2.84
CA ILE A 42 -7.00 -5.67 2.24
C ILE A 42 -7.73 -4.40 1.79
N ILE A 43 -7.26 -3.27 2.30
CA ILE A 43 -7.75 -1.93 1.96
C ILE A 43 -6.76 -1.26 1.02
N CYS A 44 -7.27 -0.73 -0.08
CA CYS A 44 -6.46 0.05 -1.01
C CYS A 44 -7.04 1.47 -1.12
N PRO A 45 -6.37 2.49 -0.59
CA PRO A 45 -6.78 3.88 -0.81
C PRO A 45 -6.90 4.20 -2.31
N PHE A 46 -7.94 4.91 -2.73
CA PHE A 46 -8.13 5.22 -4.17
C PHE A 46 -6.97 6.02 -4.75
N GLN A 47 -6.28 6.81 -3.94
CA GLN A 47 -5.05 7.48 -4.36
C GLN A 47 -3.97 6.47 -4.81
N VAL A 48 -3.81 5.36 -4.10
CA VAL A 48 -2.86 4.30 -4.46
C VAL A 48 -3.19 3.73 -5.85
N PHE A 49 -4.47 3.51 -6.15
CA PHE A 49 -4.86 3.09 -7.50
C PHE A 49 -4.51 4.13 -8.56
N GLY A 50 -4.72 5.42 -8.27
CA GLY A 50 -4.35 6.51 -9.18
C GLY A 50 -2.85 6.58 -9.44
N GLU A 51 -2.03 6.44 -8.40
CA GLU A 51 -0.58 6.39 -8.52
C GLU A 51 -0.13 5.18 -9.36
N CYS A 52 -0.70 4.01 -9.10
CA CYS A 52 -0.43 2.82 -9.89
C CYS A 52 -0.77 3.02 -11.37
N TYR A 53 -1.93 3.62 -11.68
CA TYR A 53 -2.31 3.94 -13.05
C TYR A 53 -1.25 4.80 -13.73
N GLN A 54 -0.79 5.88 -13.08
CA GLN A 54 0.23 6.78 -13.61
C GLN A 54 1.57 6.07 -13.85
N VAL A 55 2.01 5.24 -12.92
CA VAL A 55 3.26 4.49 -13.06
C VAL A 55 3.18 3.47 -14.18
N LEU A 56 2.08 2.73 -14.30
CA LEU A 56 1.84 1.79 -15.41
C LEU A 56 1.90 2.50 -16.76
N ARG A 57 1.27 3.67 -16.89
CA ARG A 57 1.32 4.49 -18.11
C ARG A 57 2.73 4.96 -18.44
N ARG A 58 3.49 5.44 -17.46
CA ARG A 58 4.88 5.88 -17.64
C ARG A 58 5.80 4.72 -18.07
N ASN A 59 5.45 3.50 -17.71
CA ASN A 59 6.17 2.28 -18.12
C ASN A 59 5.67 1.69 -19.44
N GLY A 60 4.91 2.45 -20.22
CA GLY A 60 4.51 2.11 -21.59
C GLY A 60 3.26 1.25 -21.71
N ARG A 61 2.54 0.95 -20.61
CA ARG A 61 1.27 0.22 -20.68
C ARG A 61 0.19 1.06 -21.35
N GLN A 62 -0.63 0.43 -22.17
CA GLN A 62 -1.77 1.10 -22.82
C GLN A 62 -2.89 1.38 -21.80
N HIS A 63 -3.79 2.31 -22.11
CA HIS A 63 -4.88 2.67 -21.21
C HIS A 63 -5.78 1.46 -20.88
N GLU A 64 -6.06 0.61 -21.86
CA GLU A 64 -6.87 -0.59 -21.72
C GLU A 64 -6.23 -1.59 -20.75
N ASP A 65 -4.90 -1.78 -20.82
CA ASP A 65 -4.16 -2.65 -19.91
C ASP A 65 -4.19 -2.10 -18.48
N CYS A 66 -3.95 -0.80 -18.33
CA CYS A 66 -4.02 -0.13 -17.02
C CYS A 66 -5.41 -0.30 -16.40
N ARG A 67 -6.47 -0.05 -17.16
CA ARG A 67 -7.85 -0.25 -16.71
C ARG A 67 -8.08 -1.69 -16.26
N SER A 68 -7.70 -2.67 -17.06
CA SER A 68 -7.89 -4.09 -16.74
C SER A 68 -7.18 -4.50 -15.46
N ILE A 69 -5.93 -4.04 -15.26
CA ILE A 69 -5.16 -4.30 -14.04
C ILE A 69 -5.85 -3.68 -12.82
N LEU A 70 -6.22 -2.40 -12.90
CA LEU A 70 -6.85 -1.70 -11.77
C LEU A 70 -8.23 -2.29 -11.44
N GLU A 71 -9.02 -2.63 -12.44
CA GLU A 71 -10.32 -3.29 -12.24
C GLU A 71 -10.16 -4.66 -11.56
N SER A 72 -9.11 -5.43 -11.90
CA SER A 72 -8.81 -6.70 -11.23
C SER A 72 -8.45 -6.50 -9.75
N TRP A 73 -7.63 -5.50 -9.44
CA TRP A 73 -7.32 -5.14 -8.06
C TRP A 73 -8.56 -4.62 -7.32
N ARG A 74 -9.37 -3.80 -7.98
CA ARG A 74 -10.59 -3.23 -7.39
C ARG A 74 -11.64 -4.29 -7.06
N ARG A 75 -11.67 -5.40 -7.78
CA ARG A 75 -12.51 -6.56 -7.45
C ARG A 75 -11.96 -7.36 -6.26
N ARG A 76 -10.66 -7.31 -6.04
CA ARG A 76 -9.98 -8.10 -5.01
C ARG A 76 -9.82 -7.36 -3.68
N PHE A 77 -9.64 -6.03 -3.72
CA PHE A 77 -9.36 -5.20 -2.55
C PHE A 77 -10.48 -4.20 -2.31
N ALA A 78 -10.78 -3.94 -1.03
CA ALA A 78 -11.71 -2.89 -0.68
C ALA A 78 -11.07 -1.52 -0.91
N GLY A 79 -11.78 -0.60 -1.56
CA GLY A 79 -11.32 0.77 -1.78
C GLY A 79 -11.67 1.67 -0.61
N ALA A 80 -10.81 2.64 -0.31
CA ALA A 80 -11.07 3.69 0.65
C ALA A 80 -10.81 5.08 0.03
N GLY A 81 -11.78 5.97 0.16
CA GLY A 81 -11.70 7.36 -0.34
C GLY A 81 -11.16 8.31 0.70
N SER A 82 -10.60 9.43 0.25
CA SER A 82 -10.26 10.56 1.11
C SER A 82 -11.44 11.52 1.20
N ASP A 83 -11.69 12.04 2.38
CA ASP A 83 -12.61 13.13 2.66
C ASP A 83 -11.87 14.35 3.24
N GLU A 84 -12.59 15.39 3.60
CA GLU A 84 -12.02 16.60 4.19
C GLU A 84 -11.25 16.28 5.49
N ALA A 85 -11.76 15.38 6.33
CA ALA A 85 -11.10 15.00 7.58
C ALA A 85 -9.77 14.30 7.33
N ALA A 86 -9.69 13.41 6.33
CA ALA A 86 -8.43 12.78 5.91
C ALA A 86 -7.44 13.80 5.34
N PHE A 87 -7.92 14.75 4.55
CA PHE A 87 -7.10 15.84 4.00
C PHE A 87 -6.48 16.70 5.11
N LEU A 88 -7.28 17.14 6.09
CA LEU A 88 -6.79 17.94 7.21
C LEU A 88 -5.80 17.15 8.08
N ALA A 89 -6.08 15.88 8.36
CA ALA A 89 -5.16 15.00 9.06
C ALA A 89 -3.85 14.80 8.32
N ALA A 90 -3.87 14.75 6.99
CA ALA A 90 -2.66 14.66 6.18
C ALA A 90 -1.80 15.93 6.27
N ILE A 91 -2.42 17.12 6.33
CA ILE A 91 -1.71 18.38 6.57
C ILE A 91 -1.03 18.36 7.93
N ASP A 92 -1.74 17.95 9.00
CA ASP A 92 -1.18 17.85 10.34
C ASP A 92 0.01 16.86 10.39
N LEU A 93 -0.15 15.67 9.80
CA LEU A 93 0.92 14.68 9.70
C LEU A 93 2.16 15.22 8.98
N ALA A 94 1.96 15.88 7.84
CA ALA A 94 3.06 16.46 7.07
C ALA A 94 3.77 17.57 7.86
N THR A 95 3.01 18.39 8.60
CA THR A 95 3.54 19.50 9.39
C THR A 95 4.28 19.01 10.64
N ASP A 96 3.65 18.12 11.41
CA ASP A 96 4.13 17.73 12.75
C ASP A 96 5.24 16.66 12.67
N HIS A 97 5.22 15.83 11.63
CA HIS A 97 6.14 14.69 11.47
C HIS A 97 7.04 14.78 10.24
N ASN A 98 6.97 15.88 9.49
CA ASN A 98 7.75 16.09 8.26
C ASN A 98 7.60 14.94 7.25
N LEU A 99 6.40 14.39 7.14
CA LEU A 99 6.08 13.36 6.15
C LEU A 99 5.69 14.02 4.82
N GLN A 100 5.91 13.31 3.72
CA GLN A 100 5.42 13.74 2.42
C GLN A 100 3.88 13.79 2.44
N PHE A 101 3.26 14.83 1.85
CA PHE A 101 1.81 15.04 1.93
C PHE A 101 0.99 13.85 1.40
N TRP A 102 1.37 13.30 0.24
CA TRP A 102 0.61 12.20 -0.36
C TRP A 102 0.72 10.91 0.44
N ASP A 103 1.88 10.63 1.04
CA ASP A 103 2.07 9.52 1.99
C ASP A 103 1.23 9.74 3.25
N SER A 104 1.20 10.98 3.74
CA SER A 104 0.35 11.38 4.88
C SER A 104 -1.12 11.14 4.59
N LEU A 105 -1.59 11.42 3.38
CA LEU A 105 -2.97 11.19 2.98
C LEU A 105 -3.30 9.68 2.92
N ILE A 106 -2.41 8.87 2.38
CA ILE A 106 -2.56 7.40 2.38
C ILE A 106 -2.67 6.88 3.81
N LEU A 107 -1.81 7.35 4.73
CA LEU A 107 -1.84 6.96 6.14
C LEU A 107 -3.15 7.41 6.83
N ALA A 108 -3.58 8.64 6.58
CA ALA A 108 -4.83 9.17 7.14
C ALA A 108 -6.07 8.38 6.67
N VAL A 109 -6.16 8.07 5.38
CA VAL A 109 -7.23 7.23 4.81
C VAL A 109 -7.19 5.81 5.39
N SER A 110 -5.99 5.23 5.54
CA SER A 110 -5.82 3.91 6.15
C SER A 110 -6.30 3.88 7.60
N ALA A 111 -6.05 4.95 8.37
CA ALA A 111 -6.54 5.09 9.74
C ALA A 111 -8.07 5.22 9.80
N GLN A 112 -8.67 6.02 8.92
CA GLN A 112 -10.13 6.12 8.82
C GLN A 112 -10.79 4.78 8.45
N ALA A 113 -10.12 3.97 7.64
CA ALA A 113 -10.57 2.64 7.28
C ALA A 113 -10.32 1.59 8.40
N ASN A 114 -9.83 2.00 9.57
CA ASN A 114 -9.49 1.14 10.71
C ASN A 114 -8.47 0.03 10.34
N CYS A 115 -7.48 0.38 9.53
CA CYS A 115 -6.36 -0.51 9.29
C CYS A 115 -5.43 -0.55 10.50
N GLU A 116 -4.78 -1.68 10.71
CA GLU A 116 -3.76 -1.85 11.75
C GLU A 116 -2.34 -1.76 11.17
N LEU A 117 -2.17 -2.17 9.92
CA LEU A 117 -0.92 -2.08 9.18
C LEU A 117 -1.13 -1.34 7.86
N LEU A 118 -0.09 -0.61 7.45
CA LEU A 118 0.07 -0.07 6.09
C LEU A 118 1.36 -0.61 5.50
N LEU A 119 1.26 -1.48 4.49
CA LEU A 119 2.42 -2.05 3.82
C LEU A 119 3.00 -1.06 2.82
N SER A 120 4.20 -0.56 3.08
CA SER A 120 4.92 0.37 2.21
C SER A 120 6.42 0.19 2.32
N GLU A 121 7.14 0.25 1.19
CA GLU A 121 8.61 0.24 1.17
C GLU A 121 9.20 1.64 1.36
N ASP A 122 8.52 2.66 0.84
CA ASP A 122 9.08 4.01 0.70
C ASP A 122 8.77 4.91 1.90
N MET A 123 7.80 4.53 2.74
CA MET A 123 7.43 5.27 3.94
C MET A 123 8.28 4.83 5.14
N GLN A 124 8.21 5.61 6.24
CA GLN A 124 9.00 5.34 7.45
C GLN A 124 8.53 4.07 8.16
N ASP A 125 9.31 3.00 8.04
CA ASP A 125 9.05 1.71 8.70
C ASP A 125 8.98 1.85 10.22
N GLY A 126 7.95 1.24 10.82
CA GLY A 126 7.67 1.29 12.26
C GLY A 126 6.95 2.55 12.74
N PHE A 127 6.76 3.57 11.91
CA PHE A 127 5.99 4.75 12.32
C PHE A 127 4.53 4.36 12.56
N THR A 128 4.00 4.77 13.72
CA THR A 128 2.61 4.47 14.12
C THR A 128 1.83 5.75 14.33
N TRP A 129 0.65 5.82 13.73
CA TRP A 129 -0.27 6.94 13.89
C TRP A 129 -1.72 6.46 13.91
N ARG A 130 -2.48 6.89 14.90
CA ARG A 130 -3.91 6.54 15.12
C ARG A 130 -4.19 5.03 14.93
N GLY A 131 -3.30 4.19 15.46
CA GLY A 131 -3.46 2.73 15.44
C GLY A 131 -2.94 2.04 14.18
N VAL A 132 -2.53 2.77 13.15
CA VAL A 132 -1.90 2.21 11.94
C VAL A 132 -0.39 2.26 12.07
N THR A 133 0.27 1.15 11.87
CA THR A 133 1.74 1.08 11.79
C THR A 133 2.16 0.86 10.34
N ILE A 134 3.09 1.68 9.88
CA ILE A 134 3.74 1.50 8.58
C ILE A 134 4.75 0.35 8.71
N VAL A 135 4.69 -0.59 7.79
CA VAL A 135 5.55 -1.78 7.78
C VAL A 135 6.16 -1.96 6.39
N ASN A 136 7.49 -2.02 6.35
CA ASN A 136 8.20 -2.39 5.13
C ASN A 136 8.21 -3.92 4.97
N PRO A 137 7.43 -4.48 4.02
CA PRO A 137 7.33 -5.92 3.86
C PRO A 137 8.60 -6.57 3.25
N PHE A 138 9.55 -5.75 2.79
CA PHE A 138 10.80 -6.19 2.18
C PHE A 138 12.03 -5.98 3.08
N ALA A 139 11.81 -5.52 4.33
CA ALA A 139 12.88 -5.34 5.29
C ALA A 139 13.52 -6.69 5.69
N ALA A 140 14.80 -6.65 6.06
CA ALA A 140 15.51 -7.85 6.54
C ALA A 140 14.86 -8.42 7.82
N THR A 141 14.31 -7.55 8.67
CA THR A 141 13.49 -7.94 9.83
C THR A 141 12.11 -7.32 9.66
N ILE A 142 11.11 -8.15 9.45
CA ILE A 142 9.73 -7.71 9.27
C ILE A 142 9.00 -7.57 10.61
N ASP A 143 7.98 -6.70 10.65
CA ASP A 143 7.09 -6.53 11.82
C ASP A 143 6.49 -7.87 12.27
N ALA A 144 6.45 -8.11 13.57
CA ALA A 144 6.00 -9.37 14.16
C ALA A 144 4.53 -9.70 13.84
N ARG A 145 3.67 -8.68 13.62
CA ARG A 145 2.27 -8.88 13.21
C ARG A 145 2.20 -9.36 11.77
N LEU A 146 2.98 -8.73 10.87
CA LEU A 146 3.07 -9.20 9.49
C LEU A 146 3.66 -10.62 9.44
N ALA A 147 4.73 -10.90 10.19
CA ALA A 147 5.33 -12.22 10.24
C ALA A 147 4.32 -13.32 10.62
N ARG A 148 3.45 -13.07 11.60
CA ARG A 148 2.38 -14.01 11.98
C ARG A 148 1.40 -14.27 10.84
N LEU A 149 0.96 -13.22 10.12
CA LEU A 149 0.06 -13.35 8.97
C LEU A 149 0.67 -14.16 7.82
N LEU A 150 2.00 -14.23 7.75
CA LEU A 150 2.70 -14.99 6.71
C LEU A 150 2.93 -16.46 7.09
N THR A 151 2.60 -16.86 8.31
CA THR A 151 2.79 -18.24 8.84
C THR A 151 1.48 -18.96 9.14
N GLU A 152 0.36 -18.27 9.11
CA GLU A 152 -0.99 -18.83 9.28
C GLU A 152 -1.56 -19.31 7.93
#